data_c74ad6b2dd083432f36450b431110c74
#
_entry.id   c74ad6b2dd083432f36450b431110c74
#
_cell.length_a   1.000
_cell.length_b   1.000
_cell.length_c   1.000
_cell.angle_alpha   90.00
_cell.angle_beta   90.00
_cell.angle_gamma   90.00
#
_symmetry.space_group_name_H-M   'P 1'
#
loop_
_entity.id
_entity.type
_entity.pdbx_description
1 polymer ?
#
loop_
_entity_poly.entity_id
_entity_poly.type
_entity_poly.pdbx_seq_one_letter_code
_entity_poly.pdbx_strand_id
1 'polypeptide(L)'
;LRMLGALECDATTLGNHEFDYRSSGLAGALNAARESGDPVPAMVLCNIDWKSMEAEGLTEDQQLLKDAFAAYGMRDYIVLNKGDVRIAVLGVFGEDSLACAPTCVLKFQDIKEAAARTVKEIRETEDVDMIVCVSHSGTNEDPAKSEDELLAKAVPEIDLIISGHSHTTLEQPLQYG
;
A
#
# COMPACT_ATOMS: atom_id res chain seq x y z
N LEU A 1 11.30 -9.09 0.63
CA LEU A 1 10.05 -9.81 0.88
C LEU A 1 10.27 -11.06 1.73
N ARG A 2 11.18 -11.98 1.34
CA ARG A 2 11.49 -13.22 2.10
C ARG A 2 11.95 -12.94 3.54
N MET A 3 12.76 -11.88 3.75
CA MET A 3 13.14 -11.47 5.12
C MET A 3 11.93 -11.00 5.94
N LEU A 4 11.00 -10.25 5.34
CA LEU A 4 9.77 -9.86 6.01
C LEU A 4 8.91 -11.07 6.38
N GLY A 5 8.82 -12.06 5.48
CA GLY A 5 8.14 -13.32 5.79
C GLY A 5 8.79 -14.11 6.92
N ALA A 6 10.13 -14.16 6.95
CA ALA A 6 10.87 -14.80 8.05
C ALA A 6 10.72 -14.07 9.39
N LEU A 7 10.39 -12.78 9.38
CA LEU A 7 10.02 -11.97 10.54
C LEU A 7 8.51 -12.04 10.87
N GLU A 8 7.78 -12.92 10.20
CA GLU A 8 6.33 -13.12 10.38
C GLU A 8 5.51 -11.85 10.13
N CYS A 9 5.98 -10.98 9.21
CA CYS A 9 5.21 -9.84 8.76
C CYS A 9 3.98 -10.33 7.96
N ASP A 10 2.77 -9.93 8.38
CA ASP A 10 1.53 -10.37 7.73
C ASP A 10 1.26 -9.64 6.42
N ALA A 11 1.54 -8.33 6.39
CA ALA A 11 1.25 -7.46 5.26
C ALA A 11 2.36 -6.43 5.03
N THR A 12 2.47 -5.97 3.79
CA THR A 12 3.36 -4.87 3.38
C THR A 12 2.73 -4.09 2.22
N THR A 13 3.24 -2.89 1.96
CA THR A 13 2.93 -2.11 0.75
C THR A 13 4.20 -1.79 -0.02
N LEU A 14 4.08 -1.12 -1.17
CA LEU A 14 5.23 -0.62 -1.93
C LEU A 14 5.71 0.71 -1.34
N GLY A 15 7.02 0.94 -1.38
CA GLY A 15 7.64 2.23 -1.18
C GLY A 15 8.28 2.76 -2.48
N ASN A 16 8.83 3.98 -2.46
CA ASN A 16 9.49 4.57 -3.62
C ASN A 16 10.75 3.78 -4.05
N HIS A 17 11.46 3.16 -3.11
CA HIS A 17 12.66 2.38 -3.39
C HIS A 17 12.40 1.05 -4.08
N GLU A 18 11.17 0.55 -4.10
CA GLU A 18 10.80 -0.61 -4.91
C GLU A 18 10.97 -0.35 -6.40
N PHE A 19 10.98 0.93 -6.81
CA PHE A 19 11.15 1.35 -8.21
C PHE A 19 12.60 1.66 -8.60
N ASP A 20 13.58 1.62 -7.67
CA ASP A 20 14.98 1.95 -7.93
C ASP A 20 15.59 1.11 -9.07
N TYR A 21 15.21 -0.14 -9.16
CA TYR A 21 15.64 -1.06 -10.24
C TYR A 21 14.60 -1.17 -11.36
N ARG A 22 13.72 -0.16 -11.53
CA ARG A 22 12.68 -0.08 -12.56
C ARG A 22 11.66 -1.23 -12.49
N SER A 23 10.78 -1.29 -13.47
CA SER A 23 9.71 -2.30 -13.56
C SER A 23 10.25 -3.72 -13.59
N SER A 24 11.32 -3.98 -14.33
CA SER A 24 11.93 -5.31 -14.42
C SER A 24 12.55 -5.80 -13.11
N GLY A 25 13.16 -4.89 -12.33
CA GLY A 25 13.72 -5.22 -11.02
C GLY A 25 12.64 -5.55 -10.00
N LEU A 26 11.59 -4.73 -9.93
CA LEU A 26 10.45 -4.97 -9.04
C LEU A 26 9.73 -6.28 -9.42
N ALA A 27 9.40 -6.48 -10.69
CA ALA A 27 8.77 -7.71 -11.17
C ALA A 27 9.64 -8.95 -10.87
N GLY A 28 10.95 -8.85 -11.10
CA GLY A 28 11.91 -9.91 -10.78
C GLY A 28 11.95 -10.24 -9.30
N ALA A 29 11.94 -9.24 -8.41
CA ALA A 29 11.94 -9.43 -6.96
C ALA A 29 10.65 -10.10 -6.45
N LEU A 30 9.49 -9.71 -7.00
CA LEU A 30 8.20 -10.32 -6.68
C LEU A 30 8.13 -11.79 -7.13
N ASN A 31 8.53 -12.06 -8.36
CA ASN A 31 8.55 -13.43 -8.91
C ASN A 31 9.52 -14.32 -8.12
N ALA A 32 10.73 -13.85 -7.84
CA ALA A 32 11.71 -14.60 -7.07
C ALA A 32 11.22 -14.89 -5.64
N ALA A 33 10.54 -13.94 -5.00
CA ALA A 33 9.97 -14.14 -3.67
C ALA A 33 8.88 -15.22 -3.69
N ARG A 34 7.97 -15.15 -4.66
CA ARG A 34 6.90 -16.15 -4.85
C ARG A 34 7.45 -17.55 -5.15
N GLU A 35 8.44 -17.64 -6.03
CA GLU A 35 9.03 -18.91 -6.50
C GLU A 35 9.94 -19.56 -5.48
N SER A 36 10.40 -18.83 -4.46
CA SER A 36 11.26 -19.36 -3.40
C SER A 36 10.58 -20.43 -2.56
N GLY A 37 9.24 -20.40 -2.44
CA GLY A 37 8.48 -21.24 -1.52
C GLY A 37 8.60 -20.83 -0.05
N ASP A 38 9.37 -19.78 0.25
CA ASP A 38 9.45 -19.22 1.61
C ASP A 38 8.18 -18.42 1.96
N PRO A 39 7.86 -18.26 3.25
CA PRO A 39 6.84 -17.33 3.67
C PRO A 39 7.14 -15.92 3.17
N VAL A 40 6.12 -15.22 2.67
CA VAL A 40 6.19 -13.82 2.25
C VAL A 40 4.94 -13.08 2.73
N PRO A 41 5.03 -11.77 3.08
CA PRO A 41 3.86 -11.00 3.50
C PRO A 41 2.87 -10.83 2.34
N ALA A 42 1.60 -10.68 2.66
CA ALA A 42 0.64 -10.21 1.69
C ALA A 42 0.99 -8.77 1.27
N MET A 43 0.89 -8.47 -0.01
CA MET A 43 1.11 -7.11 -0.53
C MET A 43 -0.24 -6.44 -0.78
N VAL A 44 -0.43 -5.25 -0.19
CA VAL A 44 -1.66 -4.47 -0.31
C VAL A 44 -1.37 -3.07 -0.84
N LEU A 45 -2.18 -2.63 -1.83
CA LEU A 45 -2.08 -1.28 -2.39
C LEU A 45 -3.35 -0.94 -3.18
N CYS A 46 -4.15 -0.01 -2.68
CA CYS A 46 -5.50 0.26 -3.22
C CYS A 46 -5.58 1.44 -4.19
N ASN A 47 -4.49 2.20 -4.36
CA ASN A 47 -4.56 3.44 -5.14
C ASN A 47 -3.80 3.42 -6.47
N ILE A 48 -3.44 2.25 -7.03
CA ILE A 48 -2.94 2.18 -8.41
C ILE A 48 -4.10 2.49 -9.38
N ASP A 49 -3.88 3.41 -10.32
CA ASP A 49 -4.89 3.77 -11.32
C ASP A 49 -4.80 2.90 -12.59
N TRP A 50 -5.08 1.62 -12.43
CA TRP A 50 -5.12 0.67 -13.55
C TRP A 50 -6.10 1.10 -14.62
N LYS A 51 -7.27 1.61 -14.21
CA LYS A 51 -8.34 2.01 -15.14
C LYS A 51 -7.89 3.10 -16.12
N SER A 52 -7.20 4.12 -15.63
CA SER A 52 -6.67 5.19 -16.48
C SER A 52 -5.59 4.68 -17.42
N MET A 53 -4.64 3.89 -16.90
CA MET A 53 -3.55 3.32 -17.70
C MET A 53 -4.06 2.35 -18.77
N GLU A 54 -5.05 1.52 -18.47
CA GLU A 54 -5.68 0.62 -19.44
C GLU A 54 -6.43 1.36 -20.54
N ALA A 55 -7.12 2.45 -20.19
CA ALA A 55 -7.83 3.27 -21.16
C ALA A 55 -6.88 3.97 -22.15
N GLU A 56 -5.66 4.28 -21.74
CA GLU A 56 -4.61 4.85 -22.58
C GLU A 56 -3.82 3.78 -23.37
N GLY A 57 -3.95 2.52 -23.00
CA GLY A 57 -3.16 1.40 -23.49
C GLY A 57 -1.90 1.21 -22.65
N LEU A 58 -1.81 0.09 -21.94
CA LEU A 58 -0.65 -0.21 -21.09
C LEU A 58 0.65 -0.26 -21.89
N THR A 59 1.69 0.34 -21.36
CA THR A 59 3.05 0.13 -21.85
C THR A 59 3.54 -1.28 -21.49
N GLU A 60 4.61 -1.77 -22.13
CA GLU A 60 5.21 -3.07 -21.81
C GLU A 60 5.62 -3.15 -20.33
N ASP A 61 6.18 -2.08 -19.77
CA ASP A 61 6.60 -2.00 -18.38
C ASP A 61 5.40 -2.02 -17.41
N GLN A 62 4.30 -1.34 -17.76
CA GLN A 62 3.06 -1.37 -16.96
C GLN A 62 2.41 -2.75 -16.99
N GLN A 63 2.38 -3.40 -18.15
CA GLN A 63 1.87 -4.76 -18.27
C GLN A 63 2.72 -5.75 -17.47
N LEU A 64 4.06 -5.64 -17.56
CA LEU A 64 4.98 -6.46 -16.78
C LEU A 64 4.70 -6.37 -15.27
N LEU A 65 4.52 -5.16 -14.75
CA LEU A 65 4.20 -4.95 -13.33
C LEU A 65 2.81 -5.48 -12.98
N LYS A 66 1.81 -5.26 -13.84
CA LYS A 66 0.47 -5.78 -13.62
C LYS A 66 0.46 -7.31 -13.49
N ASP A 67 1.17 -7.99 -14.39
CA ASP A 67 1.29 -9.45 -14.37
C ASP A 67 2.04 -9.94 -13.13
N ALA A 68 3.13 -9.25 -12.74
CA ALA A 68 3.90 -9.60 -11.54
C ALA A 68 3.10 -9.39 -10.26
N PHE A 69 2.33 -8.30 -10.14
CA PHE A 69 1.46 -8.04 -8.99
C PHE A 69 0.33 -9.08 -8.90
N ALA A 70 -0.30 -9.40 -10.02
CA ALA A 70 -1.32 -10.44 -10.06
C ALA A 70 -0.76 -11.82 -9.68
N ALA A 71 0.42 -12.17 -10.19
CA ALA A 71 1.10 -13.42 -9.87
C ALA A 71 1.52 -13.51 -8.39
N TYR A 72 1.94 -12.39 -7.79
CA TYR A 72 2.25 -12.30 -6.36
C TYR A 72 0.99 -12.39 -5.49
N GLY A 73 -0.17 -12.00 -6.03
CA GLY A 73 -1.45 -11.95 -5.32
C GLY A 73 -1.66 -10.62 -4.59
N MET A 74 -1.11 -9.51 -5.11
CA MET A 74 -1.37 -8.18 -4.57
C MET A 74 -2.85 -7.82 -4.66
N ARG A 75 -3.37 -7.13 -3.63
CA ARG A 75 -4.78 -6.75 -3.48
C ARG A 75 -4.91 -5.34 -2.93
N ASP A 76 -6.11 -4.76 -3.06
CA ASP A 76 -6.42 -3.47 -2.45
C ASP A 76 -6.40 -3.58 -0.92
N TYR A 77 -6.90 -4.69 -0.37
CA TYR A 77 -6.87 -5.03 1.05
C TYR A 77 -6.87 -6.56 1.28
N ILE A 78 -6.56 -6.95 2.51
CA ILE A 78 -6.70 -8.32 3.02
C ILE A 78 -7.41 -8.29 4.36
N VAL A 79 -7.94 -9.45 4.80
CA VAL A 79 -8.47 -9.63 6.15
C VAL A 79 -7.61 -10.65 6.89
N LEU A 80 -7.13 -10.26 8.06
CA LEU A 80 -6.33 -11.08 8.98
C LEU A 80 -7.18 -11.48 10.19
N ASN A 81 -6.98 -12.70 10.69
CA ASN A 81 -7.55 -13.16 11.94
C ASN A 81 -6.42 -13.28 12.98
N LYS A 82 -6.47 -12.50 14.03
CA LYS A 82 -5.51 -12.50 15.14
C LYS A 82 -6.25 -12.82 16.45
N GLY A 83 -6.29 -14.12 16.79
CA GLY A 83 -7.16 -14.60 17.85
C GLY A 83 -8.64 -14.38 17.48
N ASP A 84 -9.37 -13.67 18.34
CA ASP A 84 -10.77 -13.34 18.15
C ASP A 84 -11.00 -12.00 17.41
N VAL A 85 -9.90 -11.33 16.97
CA VAL A 85 -9.97 -10.03 16.29
C VAL A 85 -9.80 -10.22 14.79
N ARG A 86 -10.71 -9.65 14.00
CA ARG A 86 -10.65 -9.60 12.54
C ARG A 86 -10.19 -8.22 12.10
N ILE A 87 -9.08 -8.15 11.36
CA ILE A 87 -8.42 -6.90 10.97
C ILE A 87 -8.38 -6.82 9.46
N ALA A 88 -9.01 -5.80 8.86
CA ALA A 88 -8.75 -5.46 7.46
C ALA A 88 -7.48 -4.61 7.37
N VAL A 89 -6.62 -4.94 6.41
CA VAL A 89 -5.40 -4.18 6.15
C VAL A 89 -5.41 -3.73 4.69
N LEU A 90 -5.43 -2.42 4.44
CA LEU A 90 -5.27 -1.81 3.12
C LEU A 90 -3.92 -1.11 3.01
N GLY A 91 -3.49 -0.78 1.78
CA GLY A 91 -2.23 -0.09 1.53
C GLY A 91 -2.42 1.15 0.66
N VAL A 92 -1.58 2.18 0.87
CA VAL A 92 -1.54 3.38 0.03
C VAL A 92 -0.10 3.80 -0.29
N PHE A 93 0.06 4.50 -1.43
CA PHE A 93 1.32 5.08 -1.89
C PHE A 93 1.09 6.57 -2.19
N GLY A 94 1.83 7.44 -1.51
CA GLY A 94 1.62 8.88 -1.53
C GLY A 94 2.18 9.61 -2.75
N GLU A 95 1.78 10.86 -2.91
CA GLU A 95 2.23 11.73 -3.99
C GLU A 95 3.71 12.11 -3.83
N ASP A 96 4.15 12.43 -2.59
CA ASP A 96 5.55 12.73 -2.29
C ASP A 96 6.45 11.50 -2.54
N SER A 97 5.96 10.31 -2.20
CA SER A 97 6.64 9.04 -2.51
C SER A 97 6.78 8.83 -4.02
N LEU A 98 5.75 9.16 -4.80
CA LEU A 98 5.81 9.10 -6.26
C LEU A 98 6.82 10.10 -6.83
N ALA A 99 6.87 11.31 -6.29
CA ALA A 99 7.88 12.31 -6.68
C ALA A 99 9.31 11.83 -6.40
N CYS A 100 9.49 10.99 -5.37
CA CYS A 100 10.77 10.34 -5.03
C CYS A 100 11.04 9.05 -5.83
N ALA A 101 10.15 8.63 -6.74
CA ALA A 101 10.28 7.43 -7.57
C ALA A 101 10.32 7.76 -9.08
N PRO A 102 11.38 8.43 -9.59
CA PRO A 102 11.41 8.94 -10.97
C PRO A 102 11.40 7.83 -12.03
N THR A 103 11.63 6.58 -11.65
CA THR A 103 11.59 5.41 -12.55
C THR A 103 10.26 4.64 -12.48
N CYS A 104 9.33 5.09 -11.64
CA CYS A 104 7.99 4.53 -11.55
C CYS A 104 7.19 4.86 -12.82
N VAL A 105 6.60 3.83 -13.43
CA VAL A 105 5.75 3.96 -14.63
C VAL A 105 4.26 3.91 -14.32
N LEU A 106 3.92 3.67 -13.05
CA LEU A 106 2.53 3.55 -12.61
C LEU A 106 1.92 4.92 -12.36
N LYS A 107 0.60 5.00 -12.56
CA LYS A 107 -0.22 6.14 -12.12
C LYS A 107 -0.97 5.76 -10.85
N PHE A 108 -1.15 6.73 -9.98
CA PHE A 108 -1.85 6.55 -8.73
C PHE A 108 -3.04 7.50 -8.61
N GLN A 109 -4.09 7.04 -7.96
CA GLN A 109 -5.23 7.85 -7.54
C GLN A 109 -4.88 8.59 -6.24
N ASP A 110 -5.61 9.67 -5.93
CA ASP A 110 -5.53 10.33 -4.62
C ASP A 110 -5.76 9.29 -3.51
N ILE A 111 -4.87 9.30 -2.50
CA ILE A 111 -4.89 8.30 -1.41
C ILE A 111 -6.18 8.34 -0.60
N LYS A 112 -6.78 9.53 -0.40
CA LYS A 112 -8.00 9.71 0.37
C LYS A 112 -9.21 9.12 -0.37
N GLU A 113 -9.31 9.39 -1.68
CA GLU A 113 -10.39 8.86 -2.52
C GLU A 113 -10.30 7.32 -2.63
N ALA A 114 -9.10 6.80 -2.87
CA ALA A 114 -8.89 5.36 -2.99
C ALA A 114 -9.11 4.65 -1.65
N ALA A 115 -8.57 5.15 -0.55
CA ALA A 115 -8.79 4.58 0.77
C ALA A 115 -10.25 4.64 1.20
N ALA A 116 -10.95 5.77 0.98
CA ALA A 116 -12.38 5.87 1.31
C ALA A 116 -13.22 4.86 0.54
N ARG A 117 -12.93 4.67 -0.76
CA ARG A 117 -13.59 3.64 -1.58
C ARG A 117 -13.35 2.24 -1.03
N THR A 118 -12.10 1.91 -0.71
CA THR A 118 -11.71 0.59 -0.20
C THR A 118 -12.28 0.33 1.19
N VAL A 119 -12.27 1.33 2.08
CA VAL A 119 -12.90 1.24 3.42
C VAL A 119 -14.40 1.00 3.31
N LYS A 120 -15.07 1.70 2.39
CA LYS A 120 -16.50 1.46 2.11
C LYS A 120 -16.74 0.02 1.67
N GLU A 121 -15.95 -0.50 0.74
CA GLU A 121 -16.04 -1.90 0.29
C GLU A 121 -15.84 -2.86 1.47
N ILE A 122 -14.80 -2.66 2.28
CA ILE A 122 -14.53 -3.47 3.48
C ILE A 122 -15.77 -3.50 4.40
N ARG A 123 -16.35 -2.34 4.72
CA ARG A 123 -17.52 -2.24 5.61
C ARG A 123 -18.79 -2.88 5.01
N GLU A 124 -18.91 -2.93 3.69
CA GLU A 124 -20.07 -3.54 3.01
C GLU A 124 -19.93 -5.06 2.85
N THR A 125 -18.70 -5.59 2.78
CA THR A 125 -18.45 -7.00 2.41
C THR A 125 -17.83 -7.82 3.53
N GLU A 126 -17.18 -7.19 4.52
CA GLU A 126 -16.44 -7.86 5.57
C GLU A 126 -16.98 -7.48 6.96
N ASP A 127 -17.03 -8.48 7.84
CA ASP A 127 -17.29 -8.27 9.26
C ASP A 127 -15.94 -8.18 9.98
N VAL A 128 -15.42 -6.95 10.16
CA VAL A 128 -14.10 -6.69 10.76
C VAL A 128 -14.20 -5.76 11.97
N ASP A 129 -13.38 -6.05 12.96
CA ASP A 129 -13.29 -5.26 14.19
C ASP A 129 -12.44 -4.01 14.02
N MET A 130 -11.44 -4.06 13.12
CA MET A 130 -10.45 -3.01 12.95
C MET A 130 -10.04 -2.86 11.48
N ILE A 131 -9.78 -1.62 11.06
CA ILE A 131 -9.20 -1.29 9.76
C ILE A 131 -7.84 -0.62 9.97
N VAL A 132 -6.80 -1.22 9.39
CA VAL A 132 -5.42 -0.74 9.43
C VAL A 132 -4.99 -0.32 8.03
N CYS A 133 -4.35 0.83 7.90
CA CYS A 133 -3.71 1.27 6.68
C CYS A 133 -2.18 1.17 6.83
N VAL A 134 -1.52 0.42 5.94
CA VAL A 134 -0.07 0.48 5.76
C VAL A 134 0.23 1.53 4.69
N SER A 135 0.90 2.61 5.09
CA SER A 135 1.09 3.78 4.24
C SER A 135 2.55 4.02 3.90
N HIS A 136 2.81 4.31 2.63
CA HIS A 136 4.06 4.90 2.18
C HIS A 136 3.80 6.29 1.60
N SER A 137 3.26 7.21 2.46
CA SER A 137 2.93 8.60 2.12
C SER A 137 3.67 9.56 3.04
N GLY A 138 3.70 9.25 4.33
CA GLY A 138 4.45 9.95 5.34
C GLY A 138 3.73 11.12 6.00
N THR A 139 4.38 11.63 7.04
CA THR A 139 3.99 12.82 7.78
C THR A 139 4.93 13.98 7.43
N ASN A 140 4.48 15.23 7.64
CA ASN A 140 5.25 16.42 7.33
C ASN A 140 5.05 17.47 8.44
N GLU A 141 6.07 18.31 8.69
CA GLU A 141 5.95 19.45 9.64
C GLU A 141 4.89 20.47 9.18
N ASP A 142 4.70 20.62 7.88
CA ASP A 142 3.58 21.38 7.32
C ASP A 142 2.34 20.49 7.24
N PRO A 143 1.29 20.75 8.06
CA PRO A 143 0.09 19.92 8.09
C PRO A 143 -0.66 19.83 6.75
N ALA A 144 -0.44 20.78 5.86
CA ALA A 144 -1.04 20.79 4.52
C ALA A 144 -0.35 19.79 3.56
N LYS A 145 0.85 19.32 3.94
CA LYS A 145 1.66 18.36 3.18
C LYS A 145 1.79 17.00 3.88
N SER A 146 1.24 16.87 5.09
CA SER A 146 1.29 15.65 5.88
C SER A 146 0.22 14.68 5.38
N GLU A 147 0.55 13.89 4.36
CA GLU A 147 -0.42 13.05 3.63
C GLU A 147 -1.13 12.05 4.54
N ASP A 148 -0.42 11.41 5.47
CA ASP A 148 -1.05 10.46 6.41
C ASP A 148 -1.99 11.13 7.40
N GLU A 149 -1.69 12.36 7.84
CA GLU A 149 -2.59 13.14 8.70
C GLU A 149 -3.83 13.62 7.93
N LEU A 150 -3.65 13.98 6.66
CA LEU A 150 -4.77 14.35 5.78
C LEU A 150 -5.65 13.13 5.49
N LEU A 151 -5.03 11.94 5.32
CA LEU A 151 -5.75 10.69 5.16
C LEU A 151 -6.55 10.33 6.42
N ALA A 152 -5.94 10.40 7.60
CA ALA A 152 -6.62 10.12 8.88
C ALA A 152 -7.85 11.02 9.10
N LYS A 153 -7.75 12.31 8.72
CA LYS A 153 -8.86 13.27 8.80
C LYS A 153 -9.96 13.01 7.78
N ALA A 154 -9.58 12.53 6.58
CA ALA A 154 -10.52 12.33 5.47
C ALA A 154 -11.27 10.98 5.58
N VAL A 155 -10.66 9.97 6.19
CA VAL A 155 -11.20 8.60 6.31
C VAL A 155 -11.12 8.15 7.76
N PRO A 156 -11.98 8.70 8.64
CA PRO A 156 -11.93 8.44 10.08
C PRO A 156 -12.30 7.00 10.47
N GLU A 157 -12.77 6.20 9.54
CA GLU A 157 -13.04 4.78 9.73
C GLU A 157 -11.77 3.91 9.73
N ILE A 158 -10.61 4.47 9.38
CA ILE A 158 -9.30 3.83 9.56
C ILE A 158 -8.89 3.99 11.02
N ASP A 159 -8.79 2.87 11.73
CA ASP A 159 -8.46 2.85 13.16
C ASP A 159 -6.97 3.09 13.42
N LEU A 160 -6.09 2.70 12.48
CA LEU A 160 -4.64 2.84 12.61
C LEU A 160 -3.98 3.04 11.24
N ILE A 161 -3.09 4.03 11.13
CA ILE A 161 -2.17 4.20 10.00
C ILE A 161 -0.75 3.88 10.47
N ILE A 162 -0.12 2.88 9.83
CA ILE A 162 1.31 2.57 10.00
C ILE A 162 2.05 3.33 8.91
N SER A 163 2.62 4.47 9.30
CA SER A 163 3.24 5.45 8.41
C SER A 163 4.68 5.11 8.09
N GLY A 164 5.07 5.25 6.82
CA GLY A 164 6.43 5.13 6.32
C GLY A 164 6.84 6.38 5.53
N HIS A 165 7.90 6.30 4.72
CA HIS A 165 8.43 7.29 3.79
C HIS A 165 9.19 8.46 4.44
N SER A 166 8.54 9.30 5.23
CA SER A 166 9.13 10.53 5.78
C SER A 166 10.21 10.30 6.84
N HIS A 167 10.41 9.06 7.30
CA HIS A 167 11.35 8.71 8.39
C HIS A 167 11.14 9.53 9.66
N THR A 168 9.92 10.01 9.88
CA THR A 168 9.56 10.79 11.07
C THR A 168 9.56 9.89 12.29
N THR A 169 10.22 10.32 13.36
CA THR A 169 10.14 9.65 14.66
C THR A 169 9.07 10.32 15.50
N LEU A 170 8.05 9.55 15.87
CA LEU A 170 6.98 10.00 16.76
C LEU A 170 7.17 9.35 18.14
N GLU A 171 7.28 10.15 19.19
CA GLU A 171 7.33 9.65 20.58
C GLU A 171 5.95 9.18 21.08
N GLN A 172 4.89 9.77 20.51
CA GLN A 172 3.49 9.42 20.76
C GLN A 172 2.75 9.35 19.42
N PRO A 173 1.72 8.49 19.30
CA PRO A 173 0.92 8.46 18.09
C PRO A 173 0.15 9.76 17.92
N LEU A 174 -0.02 10.21 16.69
CA LEU A 174 -0.94 11.29 16.35
C LEU A 174 -2.37 10.73 16.37
N GLN A 175 -3.32 11.50 16.90
CA GLN A 175 -4.72 11.09 17.04
C GLN A 175 -5.64 12.07 16.32
N TYR A 176 -6.54 11.50 15.51
CA TYR A 176 -7.55 12.23 14.74
C TYR A 176 -8.92 11.52 14.89
N GLY A 177 -9.92 12.24 15.35
CA GLY A 177 -11.28 11.74 15.63
C GLY A 177 -11.61 11.68 17.10
#